data_f068efb392ca42a50b5c21c55d77caaf
#
_entry.id   f068efb392ca42a50b5c21c55d77caaf
#
_cell.length_a   1.000
_cell.length_b   1.000
_cell.length_c   1.000
_cell.angle_alpha   90.00
_cell.angle_beta   90.00
_cell.angle_gamma   90.00
#
_symmetry.space_group_name_H-M   'P 1'
#
loop_
_entity.id
_entity.type
_entity.pdbx_description
1 polymer ?
#
loop_
_entity_poly.entity_id
_entity_poly.type
_entity_poly.pdbx_seq_one_letter_code
_entity_poly.pdbx_strand_id
1 'polypeptide(L)'
;MVPASPGGPAHPLRADSTGLRETRHRMDDSGVRVFDLEFLTLTPDFDARHYRWLAEAGAELGARRISCCGDDPEPLRAADTFAALCELAGEYHLGVDIEFMRWRQTATLKDALDLVQRAGKSNGGILLDALHLIRAGGTPAQLAAVPRRFLASAQLCDAPAHLPADGDFVSESRTNRLVPGDGELPLREIVAALSKDTALALEVPMSAYAPHLAPIERAKRAIDAADKLLLSWRE
;
A
#
# COMPACT_ATOMS: atom_id res chain seq x y z
N MET A 1 -12.10 8.25 4.67
CA MET A 1 -11.38 6.99 4.47
C MET A 1 -12.33 5.84 4.76
N VAL A 2 -12.25 4.80 3.97
CA VAL A 2 -12.94 3.54 4.22
C VAL A 2 -12.22 2.86 5.39
N PRO A 3 -12.92 2.18 6.33
CA PRO A 3 -12.24 1.43 7.39
C PRO A 3 -11.30 0.39 6.77
N ALA A 4 -10.05 0.34 7.22
CA ALA A 4 -9.08 -0.65 6.77
C ALA A 4 -9.45 -2.10 7.19
N SER A 5 -10.43 -2.25 8.08
CA SER A 5 -10.97 -3.53 8.50
C SER A 5 -12.48 -3.42 8.78
N PRO A 6 -13.25 -4.52 8.64
CA PRO A 6 -14.65 -4.53 9.04
C PRO A 6 -14.81 -4.06 10.49
N GLY A 7 -15.70 -3.07 10.72
CA GLY A 7 -15.95 -2.50 12.05
C GLY A 7 -14.91 -1.46 12.52
N GLY A 8 -13.90 -1.14 11.72
CA GLY A 8 -12.98 -0.05 12.01
C GLY A 8 -13.67 1.32 12.00
N PRO A 9 -13.05 2.37 12.61
CA PRO A 9 -13.62 3.69 12.62
C PRO A 9 -13.73 4.25 11.19
N ALA A 10 -14.92 4.72 10.84
CA ALA A 10 -15.12 5.44 9.59
C ALA A 10 -14.54 6.86 9.72
N HIS A 11 -13.72 7.25 8.76
CA HIS A 11 -13.22 8.61 8.63
C HIS A 11 -13.82 9.26 7.37
N PRO A 12 -15.05 9.73 7.42
CA PRO A 12 -15.74 10.27 6.26
C PRO A 12 -15.21 11.66 5.92
N LEU A 13 -14.01 11.73 5.37
CA LEU A 13 -13.50 12.94 4.72
C LEU A 13 -14.17 13.02 3.35
N ARG A 14 -15.37 13.58 3.31
CA ARG A 14 -16.06 13.86 2.05
C ARG A 14 -15.63 15.22 1.55
N ALA A 15 -15.63 15.40 0.21
CA ALA A 15 -15.45 16.69 -0.42
C ALA A 15 -16.36 17.74 0.23
N ASP A 16 -15.89 18.98 0.33
CA ASP A 16 -16.58 20.11 0.99
C ASP A 16 -16.96 19.93 2.45
N SER A 17 -16.53 18.83 3.11
CA SER A 17 -16.78 18.66 4.55
C SER A 17 -15.90 19.57 5.41
N THR A 18 -16.40 19.94 6.59
CA THR A 18 -15.57 20.65 7.58
C THR A 18 -14.33 19.87 7.95
N GLY A 19 -14.44 18.54 8.10
CA GLY A 19 -13.31 17.67 8.40
C GLY A 19 -12.25 17.67 7.31
N LEU A 20 -12.63 17.73 6.04
CA LEU A 20 -11.67 17.83 4.93
C LEU A 20 -10.92 19.17 4.96
N ARG A 21 -11.64 20.27 5.16
CA ARG A 21 -11.02 21.61 5.26
C ARG A 21 -10.05 21.71 6.42
N GLU A 22 -10.42 21.20 7.60
CA GLU A 22 -9.53 21.14 8.76
C GLU A 22 -8.30 20.28 8.50
N THR A 23 -8.46 19.14 7.83
CA THR A 23 -7.35 18.27 7.43
C THR A 23 -6.39 18.99 6.50
N ARG A 24 -6.89 19.68 5.47
CA ARG A 24 -6.07 20.48 4.55
C ARG A 24 -5.29 21.55 5.30
N HIS A 25 -5.95 22.28 6.19
CA HIS A 25 -5.29 23.32 6.98
C HIS A 25 -4.15 22.76 7.81
N ARG A 26 -4.36 21.64 8.49
CA ARG A 26 -3.28 20.95 9.24
C ARG A 26 -2.15 20.45 8.36
N MET A 27 -2.46 19.97 7.15
CA MET A 27 -1.45 19.58 6.16
C MET A 27 -0.61 20.78 5.73
N ASP A 28 -1.24 21.90 5.47
CA ASP A 28 -0.54 23.13 5.07
C ASP A 28 0.38 23.64 6.19
N ASP A 29 -0.10 23.64 7.45
CA ASP A 29 0.67 24.03 8.62
C ASP A 29 1.87 23.11 8.90
N SER A 30 1.70 21.81 8.68
CA SER A 30 2.73 20.79 9.00
C SER A 30 3.66 20.46 7.83
N GLY A 31 3.32 20.85 6.61
CA GLY A 31 4.02 20.45 5.41
C GLY A 31 3.79 18.98 4.99
N VAL A 32 2.96 18.22 5.71
CA VAL A 32 2.61 16.83 5.37
C VAL A 32 1.75 16.82 4.10
N ARG A 33 1.93 15.82 3.25
CA ARG A 33 1.15 15.62 2.03
C ARG A 33 0.55 14.22 2.03
N VAL A 34 -0.65 14.09 1.44
CA VAL A 34 -1.27 12.78 1.17
C VAL A 34 -0.65 12.22 -0.10
N PHE A 35 -0.10 11.02 -0.04
CA PHE A 35 0.39 10.32 -1.23
C PHE A 35 -0.70 9.42 -1.80
N ASP A 36 -1.30 8.56 -0.97
CA ASP A 36 -2.34 7.62 -1.38
C ASP A 36 -3.50 7.57 -0.39
N LEU A 37 -4.54 6.91 -0.85
CA LEU A 37 -5.76 6.63 -0.09
C LEU A 37 -5.87 5.13 0.09
N GLU A 38 -5.70 4.65 1.29
CA GLU A 38 -5.91 3.27 1.64
C GLU A 38 -7.30 3.08 2.26
N PHE A 39 -8.06 2.10 2.00
CA PHE A 39 -7.77 0.92 1.24
C PHE A 39 -9.10 0.33 0.74
N LEU A 40 -9.20 -0.11 -0.50
CA LEU A 40 -10.40 -0.71 -1.08
C LEU A 40 -10.19 -2.22 -1.29
N THR A 41 -11.26 -3.00 -1.06
CA THR A 41 -11.25 -4.43 -1.40
C THR A 41 -12.12 -4.67 -2.63
N LEU A 42 -11.53 -5.16 -3.70
CA LEU A 42 -12.22 -5.49 -4.95
C LEU A 42 -12.84 -6.87 -4.83
N THR A 43 -14.10 -6.92 -4.40
CA THR A 43 -14.92 -8.13 -4.30
C THR A 43 -15.73 -8.37 -5.58
N PRO A 44 -16.35 -9.54 -5.78
CA PRO A 44 -17.19 -9.81 -6.96
C PRO A 44 -18.34 -8.83 -7.19
N ASP A 45 -18.81 -8.18 -6.12
CA ASP A 45 -19.92 -7.19 -6.12
C ASP A 45 -19.42 -5.75 -6.02
N PHE A 46 -18.10 -5.51 -6.14
CA PHE A 46 -17.53 -4.17 -6.08
C PHE A 46 -18.02 -3.30 -7.23
N ASP A 47 -18.50 -2.10 -6.89
CA ASP A 47 -18.88 -1.08 -7.86
C ASP A 47 -18.07 0.20 -7.61
N ALA A 48 -17.18 0.53 -8.54
CA ALA A 48 -16.31 1.71 -8.45
C ALA A 48 -17.09 3.01 -8.25
N ARG A 49 -18.32 3.12 -8.83
CA ARG A 49 -19.17 4.32 -8.74
C ARG A 49 -19.52 4.70 -7.30
N HIS A 50 -19.59 3.72 -6.40
CA HIS A 50 -19.85 3.96 -4.98
C HIS A 50 -18.69 4.67 -4.26
N TYR A 51 -17.50 4.72 -4.88
CA TYR A 51 -16.29 5.32 -4.31
C TYR A 51 -15.89 6.64 -4.95
N ARG A 52 -16.76 7.23 -5.79
CA ARG A 52 -16.52 8.56 -6.38
C ARG A 52 -16.18 9.61 -5.32
N TRP A 53 -16.89 9.61 -4.20
CA TRP A 53 -16.63 10.51 -3.08
C TRP A 53 -15.21 10.39 -2.50
N LEU A 54 -14.61 9.19 -2.56
CA LEU A 54 -13.24 8.96 -2.11
C LEU A 54 -12.24 9.59 -3.08
N ALA A 55 -12.45 9.41 -4.37
CA ALA A 55 -11.62 10.01 -5.41
C ALA A 55 -11.71 11.56 -5.37
N GLU A 56 -12.92 12.12 -5.18
CA GLU A 56 -13.12 13.56 -4.99
C GLU A 56 -12.36 14.10 -3.79
N ALA A 57 -12.54 13.49 -2.62
CA ALA A 57 -11.83 13.89 -1.40
C ALA A 57 -10.31 13.74 -1.55
N GLY A 58 -9.87 12.67 -2.21
CA GLY A 58 -8.45 12.44 -2.49
C GLY A 58 -7.84 13.53 -3.37
N ALA A 59 -8.53 13.90 -4.44
CA ALA A 59 -8.10 14.99 -5.32
C ALA A 59 -7.98 16.32 -4.56
N GLU A 60 -8.97 16.64 -3.71
CA GLU A 60 -8.92 17.85 -2.88
C GLU A 60 -7.76 17.84 -1.87
N LEU A 61 -7.37 16.67 -1.36
CA LEU A 61 -6.22 16.51 -0.47
C LEU A 61 -4.89 16.46 -1.21
N GLY A 62 -4.90 16.46 -2.55
CA GLY A 62 -3.70 16.33 -3.38
C GLY A 62 -3.10 14.92 -3.39
N ALA A 63 -3.89 13.91 -3.10
CA ALA A 63 -3.48 12.51 -3.24
C ALA A 63 -3.09 12.20 -4.69
N ARG A 64 -2.25 11.20 -4.86
CA ARG A 64 -1.79 10.76 -6.19
C ARG A 64 -2.35 9.42 -6.57
N ARG A 65 -2.71 8.58 -5.60
CA ARG A 65 -3.09 7.19 -5.83
C ARG A 65 -4.20 6.72 -4.88
N ILE A 66 -4.85 5.62 -5.26
CA ILE A 66 -5.76 4.84 -4.43
C ILE A 66 -5.19 3.42 -4.36
N SER A 67 -5.04 2.88 -3.17
CA SER A 67 -4.59 1.50 -2.95
C SER A 67 -5.78 0.56 -2.75
N CYS A 68 -5.70 -0.63 -3.34
CA CYS A 68 -6.73 -1.66 -3.22
C CYS A 68 -6.13 -3.06 -3.16
N CYS A 69 -6.91 -4.05 -2.72
CA CYS A 69 -6.57 -5.48 -2.84
C CYS A 69 -7.64 -6.24 -3.61
N GLY A 70 -7.27 -7.39 -4.16
CA GLY A 70 -8.16 -8.21 -4.98
C GLY A 70 -8.70 -9.42 -4.21
N ASP A 71 -10.02 -9.51 -4.11
CA ASP A 71 -10.73 -10.62 -3.44
C ASP A 71 -11.80 -11.26 -4.35
N ASP A 72 -11.69 -11.07 -5.65
CA ASP A 72 -12.51 -11.73 -6.65
C ASP A 72 -11.77 -12.96 -7.19
N PRO A 73 -12.35 -14.18 -7.05
CA PRO A 73 -11.74 -15.41 -7.54
C PRO A 73 -11.80 -15.56 -9.08
N GLU A 74 -12.57 -14.71 -9.79
CA GLU A 74 -12.67 -14.77 -11.24
C GLU A 74 -11.73 -13.73 -11.87
N PRO A 75 -10.63 -14.14 -12.55
CA PRO A 75 -9.57 -13.22 -12.97
C PRO A 75 -9.98 -12.18 -14.00
N LEU A 76 -10.93 -12.49 -14.89
CA LEU A 76 -11.40 -11.55 -15.90
C LEU A 76 -12.24 -10.45 -15.25
N ARG A 77 -13.19 -10.83 -14.38
CA ARG A 77 -14.01 -9.87 -13.63
C ARG A 77 -13.15 -9.01 -12.69
N ALA A 78 -12.15 -9.59 -12.02
CA ALA A 78 -11.20 -8.84 -11.20
C ALA A 78 -10.47 -7.76 -12.03
N ALA A 79 -10.02 -8.09 -13.23
CA ALA A 79 -9.37 -7.13 -14.13
C ALA A 79 -10.32 -6.05 -14.62
N ASP A 80 -11.57 -6.38 -14.97
CA ASP A 80 -12.60 -5.43 -15.37
C ASP A 80 -12.96 -4.48 -14.22
N THR A 81 -13.09 -5.01 -13.00
CA THR A 81 -13.36 -4.23 -11.79
C THR A 81 -12.22 -3.25 -11.47
N PHE A 82 -10.97 -3.72 -11.56
CA PHE A 82 -9.80 -2.86 -11.40
C PHE A 82 -9.73 -1.79 -12.49
N ALA A 83 -10.05 -2.14 -13.74
CA ALA A 83 -10.11 -1.19 -14.85
C ALA A 83 -11.17 -0.11 -14.61
N ALA A 84 -12.36 -0.48 -14.11
CA ALA A 84 -13.42 0.48 -13.79
C ALA A 84 -13.01 1.44 -12.66
N LEU A 85 -12.28 0.94 -11.64
CA LEU A 85 -11.73 1.80 -10.59
C LEU A 85 -10.65 2.75 -11.14
N CYS A 86 -9.79 2.28 -12.04
CA CYS A 86 -8.80 3.12 -12.73
C CYS A 86 -9.47 4.21 -13.56
N GLU A 87 -10.57 3.91 -14.27
CA GLU A 87 -11.33 4.91 -15.05
C GLU A 87 -11.89 5.98 -14.13
N LEU A 88 -12.57 5.59 -13.05
CA LEU A 88 -13.08 6.52 -12.06
C LEU A 88 -11.98 7.39 -11.45
N ALA A 89 -10.89 6.78 -11.01
CA ALA A 89 -9.74 7.49 -10.41
C ALA A 89 -9.11 8.47 -11.41
N GLY A 90 -9.06 8.10 -12.69
CA GLY A 90 -8.53 8.92 -13.78
C GLY A 90 -9.31 10.22 -14.00
N GLU A 91 -10.63 10.26 -13.74
CA GLU A 91 -11.44 11.48 -13.77
C GLU A 91 -10.92 12.53 -12.76
N TYR A 92 -10.22 12.08 -11.72
CA TYR A 92 -9.66 12.89 -10.64
C TYR A 92 -8.12 12.96 -10.68
N HIS A 93 -7.51 12.54 -11.79
CA HIS A 93 -6.05 12.49 -11.98
C HIS A 93 -5.32 11.58 -10.97
N LEU A 94 -6.00 10.57 -10.42
CA LEU A 94 -5.44 9.59 -9.51
C LEU A 94 -5.02 8.32 -10.24
N GLY A 95 -3.96 7.69 -9.77
CA GLY A 95 -3.62 6.32 -10.11
C GLY A 95 -4.27 5.31 -9.15
N VAL A 96 -4.24 4.04 -9.52
CA VAL A 96 -4.71 2.95 -8.67
C VAL A 96 -3.63 1.89 -8.57
N ASP A 97 -3.30 1.46 -7.35
CA ASP A 97 -2.35 0.38 -7.11
C ASP A 97 -3.04 -0.81 -6.46
N ILE A 98 -2.82 -1.99 -7.03
CA ILE A 98 -3.24 -3.26 -6.44
C ILE A 98 -2.13 -3.77 -5.53
N GLU A 99 -2.47 -4.02 -4.26
CA GLU A 99 -1.62 -4.70 -3.30
C GLU A 99 -1.98 -6.19 -3.27
N PHE A 100 -0.98 -7.04 -3.42
CA PHE A 100 -1.15 -8.48 -3.31
C PHE A 100 -0.82 -8.95 -1.90
N MET A 101 -1.63 -9.87 -1.38
CA MET A 101 -1.47 -10.42 -0.03
C MET A 101 -1.76 -11.92 -0.07
N ARG A 102 -0.89 -12.74 0.50
CA ARG A 102 -0.97 -14.20 0.48
C ARG A 102 -2.35 -14.79 0.83
N TRP A 103 -3.14 -14.09 1.62
CA TRP A 103 -4.47 -14.53 2.07
C TRP A 103 -5.62 -13.95 1.24
N ARG A 104 -5.34 -13.26 0.15
CA ARG A 104 -6.32 -12.72 -0.79
C ARG A 104 -6.36 -13.52 -2.09
N GLN A 105 -7.31 -13.25 -2.96
CA GLN A 105 -7.37 -13.85 -4.29
C GLN A 105 -6.22 -13.35 -5.19
N THR A 106 -5.90 -12.06 -5.13
CA THR A 106 -4.64 -11.54 -5.67
C THR A 106 -3.54 -11.78 -4.64
N ALA A 107 -2.94 -12.97 -4.66
CA ALA A 107 -2.08 -13.46 -3.60
C ALA A 107 -0.59 -13.19 -3.80
N THR A 108 -0.14 -13.08 -5.05
CA THR A 108 1.27 -13.03 -5.42
C THR A 108 1.59 -11.85 -6.33
N LEU A 109 2.87 -11.50 -6.44
CA LEU A 109 3.35 -10.50 -7.41
C LEU A 109 2.92 -10.85 -8.84
N LYS A 110 2.90 -12.13 -9.19
CA LYS A 110 2.47 -12.59 -10.50
C LYS A 110 0.98 -12.31 -10.72
N ASP A 111 0.13 -12.60 -9.75
CA ASP A 111 -1.32 -12.34 -9.85
C ASP A 111 -1.59 -10.84 -10.03
N ALA A 112 -0.90 -9.99 -9.25
CA ALA A 112 -1.00 -8.54 -9.37
C ALA A 112 -0.54 -8.05 -10.76
N LEU A 113 0.57 -8.57 -11.28
CA LEU A 113 1.07 -8.21 -12.60
C LEU A 113 0.11 -8.64 -13.71
N ASP A 114 -0.40 -9.86 -13.66
CA ASP A 114 -1.38 -10.37 -14.62
C ASP A 114 -2.67 -9.51 -14.60
N LEU A 115 -3.12 -9.12 -13.41
CA LEU A 115 -4.31 -8.28 -13.24
C LEU A 115 -4.12 -6.89 -13.88
N VAL A 116 -3.04 -6.17 -13.55
CA VAL A 116 -2.82 -4.83 -14.08
C VAL A 116 -2.57 -4.83 -15.59
N GLN A 117 -1.92 -5.88 -16.11
CA GLN A 117 -1.71 -6.03 -17.55
C GLN A 117 -3.01 -6.29 -18.30
N ARG A 118 -3.89 -7.16 -17.77
CA ARG A 118 -5.22 -7.43 -18.34
C ARG A 118 -6.11 -6.20 -18.32
N ALA A 119 -6.13 -5.46 -17.21
CA ALA A 119 -6.89 -4.22 -17.08
C ALA A 119 -6.46 -3.15 -18.09
N GLY A 120 -5.18 -3.13 -18.49
CA GLY A 120 -4.66 -2.32 -19.60
C GLY A 120 -4.75 -0.81 -19.36
N LYS A 121 -4.85 -0.34 -18.11
CA LYS A 121 -4.98 1.08 -17.77
C LYS A 121 -3.63 1.71 -17.49
N SER A 122 -3.39 2.88 -18.07
CA SER A 122 -2.11 3.60 -17.93
C SER A 122 -1.86 4.14 -16.52
N ASN A 123 -2.91 4.37 -15.74
CA ASN A 123 -2.87 4.83 -14.35
C ASN A 123 -2.97 3.69 -13.32
N GLY A 124 -3.05 2.42 -13.79
CA GLY A 124 -3.02 1.23 -12.93
C GLY A 124 -1.59 0.79 -12.64
N GLY A 125 -1.33 0.34 -11.41
CA GLY A 125 -0.05 -0.13 -10.94
C GLY A 125 -0.16 -1.16 -9.82
N ILE A 126 0.97 -1.46 -9.21
CA ILE A 126 1.13 -2.41 -8.12
C ILE A 126 1.73 -1.64 -6.93
N LEU A 127 1.09 -1.72 -5.78
CA LEU A 127 1.69 -1.37 -4.50
C LEU A 127 2.52 -2.57 -4.04
N LEU A 128 3.82 -2.38 -3.96
CA LEU A 128 4.73 -3.39 -3.46
C LEU A 128 4.89 -3.24 -1.95
N ASP A 129 4.43 -4.21 -1.19
CA ASP A 129 4.81 -4.36 0.21
C ASP A 129 5.92 -5.40 0.36
N ALA A 130 7.01 -5.04 1.07
CA ALA A 130 8.18 -5.91 1.21
C ALA A 130 7.85 -7.21 1.94
N LEU A 131 7.01 -7.16 2.99
CA LEU A 131 6.57 -8.34 3.74
C LEU A 131 5.73 -9.25 2.84
N HIS A 132 4.74 -8.67 2.14
CA HIS A 132 3.84 -9.43 1.28
C HIS A 132 4.58 -10.10 0.12
N LEU A 133 5.58 -9.43 -0.47
CA LEU A 133 6.43 -10.03 -1.49
C LEU A 133 7.06 -11.33 -0.97
N ILE A 134 7.76 -11.25 0.15
CA ILE A 134 8.52 -12.39 0.68
C ILE A 134 7.59 -13.47 1.24
N ARG A 135 6.52 -13.09 1.94
CA ARG A 135 5.56 -14.05 2.51
C ARG A 135 4.73 -14.76 1.43
N ALA A 136 4.56 -14.16 0.27
CA ALA A 136 3.96 -14.82 -0.91
C ALA A 136 4.94 -15.70 -1.70
N GLY A 137 6.19 -15.82 -1.26
CA GLY A 137 7.24 -16.59 -1.94
C GLY A 137 7.87 -15.87 -3.13
N GLY A 138 7.65 -14.56 -3.24
CA GLY A 138 8.30 -13.72 -4.25
C GLY A 138 9.77 -13.41 -3.90
N THR A 139 10.51 -12.94 -4.89
CA THR A 139 11.94 -12.63 -4.76
C THR A 139 12.28 -11.27 -5.36
N PRO A 140 13.37 -10.60 -4.91
CA PRO A 140 13.85 -9.38 -5.55
C PRO A 140 14.13 -9.52 -7.04
N ALA A 141 14.57 -10.70 -7.50
CA ALA A 141 14.82 -10.97 -8.92
C ALA A 141 13.51 -10.96 -9.74
N GLN A 142 12.43 -11.53 -9.21
CA GLN A 142 11.11 -11.46 -9.84
C GLN A 142 10.59 -10.02 -9.87
N LEU A 143 10.80 -9.26 -8.80
CA LEU A 143 10.44 -7.84 -8.73
C LEU A 143 11.20 -7.03 -9.80
N ALA A 144 12.49 -7.26 -9.97
CA ALA A 144 13.31 -6.57 -10.96
C ALA A 144 12.85 -6.83 -12.41
N ALA A 145 12.13 -7.92 -12.66
CA ALA A 145 11.54 -8.25 -13.97
C ALA A 145 10.21 -7.53 -14.24
N VAL A 146 9.58 -6.92 -13.22
CA VAL A 146 8.32 -6.16 -13.38
C VAL A 146 8.62 -4.84 -14.13
N PRO A 147 7.86 -4.50 -15.18
CA PRO A 147 8.02 -3.20 -15.84
C PRO A 147 7.85 -2.04 -14.84
N ARG A 148 8.86 -1.18 -14.75
CA ARG A 148 8.94 -0.10 -13.74
C ARG A 148 7.72 0.81 -13.70
N ARG A 149 7.02 0.99 -14.84
CA ARG A 149 5.80 1.80 -14.90
C ARG A 149 4.67 1.31 -13.98
N PHE A 150 4.71 0.05 -13.56
CA PHE A 150 3.73 -0.52 -12.64
C PHE A 150 4.11 -0.37 -11.15
N LEU A 151 5.33 0.05 -10.84
CA LEU A 151 5.85 0.14 -9.47
C LEU A 151 5.99 1.60 -9.05
N ALA A 152 4.86 2.27 -8.81
CA ALA A 152 4.84 3.69 -8.44
C ALA A 152 5.13 3.91 -6.94
N SER A 153 4.81 2.94 -6.10
CA SER A 153 5.00 3.00 -4.65
C SER A 153 5.41 1.65 -4.07
N ALA A 154 6.11 1.70 -2.95
CA ALA A 154 6.48 0.52 -2.18
C ALA A 154 6.40 0.82 -0.68
N GLN A 155 5.94 -0.16 0.10
CA GLN A 155 5.90 -0.12 1.55
C GLN A 155 7.04 -0.97 2.12
N LEU A 156 7.83 -0.36 2.98
CA LEU A 156 8.96 -0.99 3.64
C LEU A 156 8.63 -1.27 5.11
N CYS A 157 8.91 -2.46 5.51
CA CYS A 157 9.03 -2.92 6.88
C CYS A 157 10.06 -4.03 6.90
N ASP A 158 10.28 -4.64 8.05
CA ASP A 158 11.12 -5.82 8.18
C ASP A 158 10.41 -6.93 8.94
N ALA A 159 10.96 -8.12 8.89
CA ALA A 159 10.46 -9.30 9.59
C ALA A 159 11.56 -10.36 9.73
N PRO A 160 11.43 -11.33 10.65
CA PRO A 160 12.32 -12.48 10.69
C PRO A 160 12.27 -13.29 9.38
N ALA A 161 13.38 -13.97 9.03
CA ALA A 161 13.42 -14.84 7.83
C ALA A 161 12.42 -16.00 7.93
N HIS A 162 12.23 -16.55 9.12
CA HIS A 162 11.28 -17.63 9.34
C HIS A 162 9.83 -17.14 9.26
N LEU A 163 8.95 -18.01 8.79
CA LEU A 163 7.52 -17.74 8.74
C LEU A 163 6.94 -17.73 10.17
N PRO A 164 5.82 -17.03 10.41
CA PRO A 164 5.10 -17.12 11.67
C PRO A 164 4.83 -18.59 12.04
N ALA A 165 5.15 -18.96 13.29
CA ALA A 165 5.09 -20.35 13.74
C ALA A 165 3.69 -20.96 13.68
N ASP A 166 2.66 -20.14 13.85
CA ASP A 166 1.24 -20.49 13.75
C ASP A 166 0.67 -20.31 12.33
N GLY A 167 1.49 -19.81 11.39
CA GLY A 167 1.05 -19.52 10.03
C GLY A 167 0.12 -18.30 9.94
N ASP A 168 -0.02 -17.51 11.00
CA ASP A 168 -0.87 -16.33 11.01
C ASP A 168 -0.19 -15.09 10.38
N PHE A 169 -0.13 -15.10 9.05
CA PHE A 169 0.39 -13.99 8.25
C PHE A 169 -0.41 -12.70 8.42
N VAL A 170 -1.71 -12.81 8.74
CA VAL A 170 -2.57 -11.64 8.95
C VAL A 170 -2.19 -10.92 10.23
N SER A 171 -1.99 -11.66 11.31
CA SER A 171 -1.53 -11.08 12.58
C SER A 171 -0.13 -10.48 12.45
N GLU A 172 0.82 -11.19 11.81
CA GLU A 172 2.16 -10.66 11.53
C GLU A 172 2.07 -9.31 10.82
N SER A 173 1.31 -9.25 9.73
CA SER A 173 1.15 -8.05 8.91
C SER A 173 0.54 -6.87 9.67
N ARG A 174 -0.44 -7.13 10.55
CA ARG A 174 -1.23 -6.08 11.20
C ARG A 174 -0.70 -5.60 12.54
N THR A 175 0.18 -6.38 13.18
CA THR A 175 0.56 -6.11 14.57
C THR A 175 2.04 -6.27 14.86
N ASN A 176 2.81 -6.96 14.01
CA ASN A 176 4.13 -7.45 14.38
C ASN A 176 5.18 -7.29 13.29
N ARG A 177 5.17 -6.16 12.61
CA ARG A 177 6.25 -5.83 11.66
C ARG A 177 7.40 -5.16 12.37
N LEU A 178 8.63 -5.47 11.97
CA LEU A 178 9.85 -4.83 12.47
C LEU A 178 10.14 -3.55 11.65
N VAL A 179 10.85 -2.61 12.24
CA VAL A 179 11.36 -1.46 11.49
C VAL A 179 12.45 -1.92 10.52
N PRO A 180 12.63 -1.25 9.38
CA PRO A 180 13.65 -1.62 8.40
C PRO A 180 15.04 -1.76 9.03
N GLY A 181 15.68 -2.91 8.83
CA GLY A 181 16.99 -3.26 9.36
C GLY A 181 17.00 -3.99 10.70
N ASP A 182 15.86 -4.16 11.36
CA ASP A 182 15.73 -4.96 12.59
C ASP A 182 15.36 -6.44 12.30
N GLY A 183 15.18 -6.81 11.03
CA GLY A 183 14.83 -8.14 10.56
C GLY A 183 15.80 -8.69 9.53
N GLU A 184 15.30 -9.61 8.70
CA GLU A 184 16.09 -10.37 7.74
C GLU A 184 15.51 -10.36 6.33
N LEU A 185 14.54 -9.46 6.04
CA LEU A 185 14.02 -9.32 4.68
C LEU A 185 15.11 -8.74 3.77
N PRO A 186 15.20 -9.15 2.50
CA PRO A 186 16.22 -8.68 1.55
C PRO A 186 15.89 -7.26 1.05
N LEU A 187 15.79 -6.29 1.98
CA LEU A 187 15.32 -4.93 1.70
C LEU A 187 16.25 -4.19 0.72
N ARG A 188 17.55 -4.42 0.81
CA ARG A 188 18.54 -3.79 -0.10
C ARG A 188 18.26 -4.19 -1.54
N GLU A 189 18.07 -5.47 -1.78
CA GLU A 189 17.81 -6.04 -3.10
C GLU A 189 16.42 -5.63 -3.60
N ILE A 190 15.43 -5.55 -2.70
CA ILE A 190 14.09 -5.05 -3.02
C ILE A 190 14.18 -3.60 -3.50
N VAL A 191 14.80 -2.71 -2.72
CA VAL A 191 14.94 -1.28 -3.09
C VAL A 191 15.78 -1.10 -4.34
N ALA A 192 16.83 -1.90 -4.53
CA ALA A 192 17.64 -1.86 -5.76
C ALA A 192 16.86 -2.26 -7.03
N ALA A 193 15.81 -3.08 -6.89
CA ALA A 193 14.93 -3.46 -7.99
C ALA A 193 13.91 -2.36 -8.36
N LEU A 194 13.68 -1.37 -7.51
CA LEU A 194 12.75 -0.27 -7.74
C LEU A 194 13.38 0.86 -8.56
N SER A 195 12.53 1.74 -9.08
CA SER A 195 12.98 3.00 -9.68
C SER A 195 13.37 4.00 -8.59
N LYS A 196 14.26 4.91 -8.92
CA LYS A 196 14.56 6.06 -8.04
C LYS A 196 13.36 6.98 -7.81
N ASP A 197 12.38 6.92 -8.71
CA ASP A 197 11.14 7.70 -8.65
C ASP A 197 10.01 6.97 -7.90
N THR A 198 10.23 5.70 -7.52
CA THR A 198 9.26 4.95 -6.72
C THR A 198 9.15 5.57 -5.32
N ALA A 199 7.95 5.95 -4.92
CA ALA A 199 7.71 6.47 -3.58
C ALA A 199 7.89 5.34 -2.56
N LEU A 200 8.68 5.60 -1.50
CA LEU A 200 8.86 4.65 -0.40
C LEU A 200 8.03 5.10 0.79
N ALA A 201 7.21 4.22 1.30
CA ALA A 201 6.43 4.37 2.51
C ALA A 201 6.94 3.42 3.61
N LEU A 202 6.61 3.69 4.85
CA LEU A 202 6.90 2.83 5.99
C LEU A 202 5.58 2.33 6.56
N GLU A 203 5.33 1.03 6.46
CA GLU A 203 4.18 0.39 7.07
C GLU A 203 4.63 -0.57 8.15
N VAL A 204 4.73 -0.07 9.38
CA VAL A 204 5.30 -0.79 10.52
C VAL A 204 4.34 -0.83 11.70
N PRO A 205 3.23 -1.60 11.63
CA PRO A 205 2.41 -1.85 12.81
C PRO A 205 3.21 -2.63 13.84
N MET A 206 3.46 -2.02 14.99
CA MET A 206 4.30 -2.59 16.06
C MET A 206 3.54 -2.75 17.38
N SER A 207 2.22 -2.94 17.31
CA SER A 207 1.37 -3.04 18.49
C SER A 207 1.62 -4.29 19.34
N ALA A 208 2.15 -5.35 18.76
CA ALA A 208 2.46 -6.57 19.49
C ALA A 208 3.71 -6.43 20.37
N TYR A 209 4.76 -5.75 19.91
CA TYR A 209 6.03 -5.68 20.64
C TYR A 209 6.36 -4.30 21.23
N ALA A 210 5.68 -3.26 20.78
CA ALA A 210 5.89 -1.91 21.29
C ALA A 210 4.55 -1.18 21.61
N PRO A 211 3.63 -1.83 22.35
CA PRO A 211 2.31 -1.25 22.64
C PRO A 211 2.38 0.01 23.52
N HIS A 212 3.47 0.17 24.26
CA HIS A 212 3.71 1.30 25.18
C HIS A 212 4.23 2.55 24.48
N LEU A 213 4.72 2.45 23.23
CA LEU A 213 5.23 3.62 22.51
C LEU A 213 4.08 4.51 22.03
N ALA A 214 4.21 5.81 22.26
CA ALA A 214 3.32 6.81 21.70
C ALA A 214 3.39 6.82 20.15
N PRO A 215 2.32 7.22 19.44
CA PRO A 215 2.32 7.25 17.97
C PRO A 215 3.51 8.00 17.35
N ILE A 216 3.87 9.15 17.93
CA ILE A 216 5.01 9.95 17.45
C ILE A 216 6.36 9.22 17.63
N GLU A 217 6.51 8.47 18.71
CA GLU A 217 7.73 7.70 18.98
C GLU A 217 7.86 6.53 18.00
N ARG A 218 6.73 5.86 17.68
CA ARG A 218 6.69 4.79 16.68
C ARG A 218 7.06 5.32 15.30
N ALA A 219 6.47 6.45 14.89
CA ALA A 219 6.77 7.08 13.62
C ALA A 219 8.24 7.47 13.52
N LYS A 220 8.79 8.13 14.57
CA LYS A 220 10.19 8.51 14.63
C LYS A 220 11.11 7.30 14.54
N ARG A 221 10.83 6.23 15.30
CA ARG A 221 11.62 5.00 15.27
C ARG A 221 11.67 4.39 13.87
N ALA A 222 10.53 4.34 13.16
CA ALA A 222 10.47 3.80 11.82
C ALA A 222 11.25 4.65 10.82
N ILE A 223 11.14 5.99 10.90
CA ILE A 223 11.86 6.92 10.02
C ILE A 223 13.37 6.82 10.27
N ASP A 224 13.81 6.93 11.53
CA ASP A 224 15.24 6.88 11.90
C ASP A 224 15.89 5.55 11.41
N ALA A 225 15.15 4.43 11.49
CA ALA A 225 15.62 3.13 11.02
C ALA A 225 15.75 3.07 9.49
N ALA A 226 14.75 3.57 8.78
CA ALA A 226 14.77 3.62 7.32
C ALA A 226 15.86 4.55 6.79
N ASP A 227 16.04 5.73 7.37
CA ASP A 227 17.09 6.68 6.99
C ASP A 227 18.46 6.05 7.18
N LYS A 228 18.72 5.43 8.34
CA LYS A 228 19.97 4.73 8.60
C LYS A 228 20.24 3.63 7.58
N LEU A 229 19.23 2.84 7.24
CA LEU A 229 19.35 1.75 6.27
C LEU A 229 19.66 2.28 4.87
N LEU A 230 18.87 3.24 4.39
CA LEU A 230 19.02 3.83 3.05
C LEU A 230 20.34 4.59 2.89
N LEU A 231 20.84 5.23 3.94
CA LEU A 231 22.15 5.90 3.95
C LEU A 231 23.28 4.87 3.81
N SER A 232 23.20 3.74 4.52
CA SER A 232 24.21 2.69 4.46
C SER A 232 24.36 2.03 3.09
N TRP A 233 23.37 2.20 2.19
CA TRP A 233 23.40 1.65 0.83
C TRP A 233 23.98 2.62 -0.19
N ARG A 234 24.26 3.86 0.19
CA ARG A 234 24.89 4.88 -0.67
C ARG A 234 26.41 4.87 -0.61
N GLU A 235 26.96 4.19 0.39
CA GLU A 235 28.38 3.93 0.58
C GLU A 235 28.81 2.64 -0.17
#